data_2b7212536871649a81f319aa021ac6ca
#
_entry.id   2b7212536871649a81f319aa021ac6ca
#
_cell.length_a   1.000
_cell.length_b   1.000
_cell.length_c   1.000
_cell.angle_alpha   90.00
_cell.angle_beta   90.00
_cell.angle_gamma   90.00
#
_symmetry.space_group_name_H-M   'P 1'
#
loop_
_entity.id
_entity.type
_entity.pdbx_description
1 polymer ?
#
loop_
_entity_poly.entity_id
_entity_poly.type
_entity_poly.pdbx_seq_one_letter_code
_entity_poly.pdbx_strand_id
1 'polypeptide(L)'
;MVKREPAGLAVEVDKASFSYNNIKAIDELSLQVPSGISFGLLGPNGAGKTTLIRLLVGLLKPKSGTVRILGQTPSHKTAPLIGYMPQLHSLYTELSVAQNVDFFAHIYGMRGRQQRAQRVEEVIRLVDLWQRHKDSVMKLSGGMRQRVSLACAIVHNPPLLFLDEPTVGLDPELRVTFWEHFAELTRQGTTLIVSSHTMDDAAHCDRLAFMRDGKLIAQGTPNELQQATGKAGATLEEAFLYFIHREMKENVQ
;
A
#
# COMPACT_ATOMS: atom_id res chain seq x y z
N MET A 1 -5.28 -24.89 13.58
CA MET A 1 -5.39 -23.51 13.09
C MET A 1 -5.58 -22.60 14.30
N VAL A 2 -4.54 -21.96 14.76
CA VAL A 2 -4.62 -20.97 15.86
C VAL A 2 -5.11 -19.67 15.23
N LYS A 3 -6.35 -19.26 15.51
CA LYS A 3 -6.82 -17.90 15.25
C LYS A 3 -5.95 -16.98 16.10
N ARG A 4 -4.97 -16.30 15.47
CA ARG A 4 -4.33 -15.16 16.12
C ARG A 4 -5.40 -14.08 16.23
N GLU A 5 -5.74 -13.70 17.47
CA GLU A 5 -6.48 -12.47 17.71
C GLU A 5 -5.73 -11.31 17.04
N PRO A 6 -6.42 -10.35 16.42
CA PRO A 6 -5.77 -9.22 15.79
C PRO A 6 -5.06 -8.41 16.87
N ALA A 7 -3.75 -8.59 16.97
CA ALA A 7 -2.92 -7.93 17.96
C ALA A 7 -2.71 -6.47 17.57
N GLY A 8 -3.64 -5.58 17.93
CA GLY A 8 -3.49 -4.15 17.84
C GLY A 8 -3.77 -3.54 16.45
N LEU A 9 -3.58 -2.23 16.35
CA LEU A 9 -3.72 -1.48 15.12
C LEU A 9 -2.36 -1.37 14.41
N ALA A 10 -2.32 -1.66 13.11
CA ALA A 10 -1.14 -1.43 12.29
C ALA A 10 -1.01 0.05 11.91
N VAL A 11 -2.15 0.72 11.70
CA VAL A 11 -2.21 2.15 11.35
C VAL A 11 -3.27 2.83 12.20
N GLU A 12 -2.92 3.97 12.77
CA GLU A 12 -3.81 4.89 13.46
C GLU A 12 -3.57 6.31 12.95
N VAL A 13 -4.61 6.95 12.46
CA VAL A 13 -4.62 8.36 12.07
C VAL A 13 -5.76 9.03 12.81
N ASP A 14 -5.49 10.12 13.53
CA ASP A 14 -6.50 10.89 14.24
C ASP A 14 -6.47 12.33 13.78
N LYS A 15 -7.54 12.74 13.08
CA LYS A 15 -7.80 14.10 12.56
C LYS A 15 -6.58 14.73 11.89
N ALA A 16 -5.82 13.90 11.13
CA ALA A 16 -4.64 14.37 10.44
C ALA A 16 -5.02 15.30 9.28
N SER A 17 -4.32 16.44 9.17
CA SER A 17 -4.45 17.35 8.03
C SER A 17 -3.08 17.67 7.44
N PHE A 18 -3.04 17.81 6.12
CA PHE A 18 -1.84 18.17 5.38
C PHE A 18 -2.19 18.99 4.13
N SER A 19 -1.37 20.00 3.83
CA SER A 19 -1.51 20.82 2.62
C SER A 19 -0.16 21.03 1.97
N TYR A 20 -0.13 20.93 0.64
CA TYR A 20 0.95 21.44 -0.19
C TYR A 20 0.65 22.92 -0.48
N ASN A 21 1.50 23.81 0.01
CA ASN A 21 1.23 25.24 -0.04
C ASN A 21 -0.19 25.55 0.49
N ASN A 22 -1.09 26.02 -0.37
CA ASN A 22 -2.47 26.35 -0.03
C ASN A 22 -3.49 25.29 -0.45
N ILE A 23 -3.03 24.15 -1.05
CA ILE A 23 -3.92 23.07 -1.49
C ILE A 23 -4.00 22.03 -0.37
N LYS A 24 -5.17 21.87 0.23
CA LYS A 24 -5.44 20.86 1.25
C LYS A 24 -5.48 19.49 0.60
N ALA A 25 -4.51 18.64 0.90
CA ALA A 25 -4.39 17.29 0.33
C ALA A 25 -4.94 16.20 1.27
N ILE A 26 -4.95 16.47 2.59
CA ILE A 26 -5.59 15.65 3.63
C ILE A 26 -6.33 16.63 4.55
N ASP A 27 -7.59 16.32 4.86
CA ASP A 27 -8.49 17.17 5.62
C ASP A 27 -9.14 16.43 6.80
N GLU A 28 -8.62 16.63 8.02
CA GLU A 28 -9.10 16.05 9.28
C GLU A 28 -9.40 14.55 9.20
N LEU A 29 -8.56 13.83 8.45
CA LEU A 29 -8.75 12.42 8.17
C LEU A 29 -8.44 11.59 9.42
N SER A 30 -9.38 10.69 9.77
CA SER A 30 -9.19 9.67 10.80
C SER A 30 -9.34 8.28 10.20
N LEU A 31 -8.39 7.38 10.53
CA LEU A 31 -8.33 6.03 9.98
C LEU A 31 -7.75 5.07 11.00
N GLN A 32 -8.33 3.88 11.12
CA GLN A 32 -7.77 2.77 11.89
C GLN A 32 -7.71 1.51 11.04
N VAL A 33 -6.54 0.89 10.96
CA VAL A 33 -6.34 -0.36 10.23
C VAL A 33 -5.83 -1.44 11.18
N PRO A 34 -6.56 -2.55 11.34
CA PRO A 34 -6.10 -3.70 12.11
C PRO A 34 -4.84 -4.33 11.49
N SER A 35 -4.02 -4.98 12.33
CA SER A 35 -2.86 -5.74 11.87
C SER A 35 -3.26 -7.04 11.18
N GLY A 36 -2.45 -7.48 10.19
CA GLY A 36 -2.58 -8.78 9.52
C GLY A 36 -3.70 -8.87 8.48
N ILE A 37 -4.11 -7.74 7.92
CA ILE A 37 -5.11 -7.66 6.85
C ILE A 37 -4.57 -6.90 5.62
N SER A 38 -5.22 -7.10 4.48
CA SER A 38 -5.10 -6.24 3.31
C SER A 38 -6.13 -5.11 3.36
N PHE A 39 -5.66 -3.86 3.29
CA PHE A 39 -6.50 -2.66 3.36
C PHE A 39 -6.32 -1.79 2.12
N GLY A 40 -7.41 -1.58 1.37
CA GLY A 40 -7.43 -0.78 0.15
C GLY A 40 -7.78 0.70 0.41
N LEU A 41 -6.95 1.60 -0.08
CA LEU A 41 -7.24 3.04 -0.18
C LEU A 41 -7.70 3.36 -1.60
N LEU A 42 -8.98 3.63 -1.79
CA LEU A 42 -9.60 3.80 -3.10
C LEU A 42 -10.09 5.21 -3.33
N GLY A 43 -9.96 5.67 -4.55
CA GLY A 43 -10.45 6.98 -4.94
C GLY A 43 -9.78 7.49 -6.21
N PRO A 44 -10.31 8.56 -6.81
CA PRO A 44 -9.77 9.13 -8.04
C PRO A 44 -8.36 9.71 -7.83
N ASN A 45 -7.71 10.06 -8.94
CA ASN A 45 -6.46 10.82 -8.88
C ASN A 45 -6.70 12.17 -8.18
N GLY A 46 -5.78 12.54 -7.30
CA GLY A 46 -5.93 13.74 -6.47
C GLY A 46 -6.74 13.55 -5.17
N ALA A 47 -7.33 12.38 -4.90
CA ALA A 47 -8.08 12.12 -3.67
C ALA A 47 -7.25 12.18 -2.37
N GLY A 48 -5.91 12.22 -2.47
CA GLY A 48 -5.02 12.26 -1.31
C GLY A 48 -4.35 10.94 -0.93
N LYS A 49 -4.59 9.83 -1.67
CA LYS A 49 -4.07 8.49 -1.37
C LYS A 49 -2.54 8.46 -1.17
N THR A 50 -1.79 8.90 -2.17
CA THR A 50 -0.31 8.99 -2.10
C THR A 50 0.16 9.92 -0.98
N THR A 51 -0.57 11.02 -0.71
CA THR A 51 -0.23 11.94 0.38
C THR A 51 -0.42 11.26 1.73
N LEU A 52 -1.52 10.52 1.92
CA LEU A 52 -1.75 9.73 3.13
C LEU A 52 -0.65 8.68 3.31
N ILE A 53 -0.30 7.90 2.28
CA ILE A 53 0.80 6.95 2.35
C ILE A 53 2.11 7.64 2.75
N ARG A 54 2.44 8.79 2.17
CA ARG A 54 3.66 9.54 2.52
C ARG A 54 3.67 10.03 3.98
N LEU A 55 2.52 10.36 4.56
CA LEU A 55 2.39 10.64 6.00
C LEU A 55 2.64 9.37 6.82
N LEU A 56 2.07 8.24 6.42
CA LEU A 56 2.19 6.95 7.11
C LEU A 56 3.61 6.40 7.09
N VAL A 57 4.34 6.56 6.00
CA VAL A 57 5.75 6.13 5.90
C VAL A 57 6.75 7.16 6.47
N GLY A 58 6.26 8.32 6.93
CA GLY A 58 7.09 9.36 7.56
C GLY A 58 7.86 10.26 6.59
N LEU A 59 7.55 10.22 5.30
CA LEU A 59 8.10 11.16 4.29
C LEU A 59 7.51 12.56 4.42
N LEU A 60 6.30 12.66 5.00
CA LEU A 60 5.63 13.91 5.33
C LEU A 60 5.24 13.90 6.81
N LYS A 61 5.07 15.09 7.37
CA LYS A 61 4.55 15.27 8.73
C LYS A 61 3.18 15.95 8.65
N PRO A 62 2.16 15.49 9.39
CA PRO A 62 0.87 16.16 9.42
C PRO A 62 1.03 17.58 9.98
N LYS A 63 0.25 18.54 9.47
CA LYS A 63 0.18 19.91 10.00
C LYS A 63 -0.65 19.98 11.28
N SER A 64 -1.65 19.11 11.41
CA SER A 64 -2.46 18.90 12.61
C SER A 64 -2.86 17.43 12.72
N GLY A 65 -3.33 17.01 13.89
CA GLY A 65 -3.67 15.64 14.19
C GLY A 65 -2.46 14.75 14.42
N THR A 66 -2.67 13.44 14.48
CA THR A 66 -1.60 12.47 14.74
C THR A 66 -1.64 11.30 13.76
N VAL A 67 -0.44 10.72 13.52
CA VAL A 67 -0.25 9.51 12.72
C VAL A 67 0.61 8.54 13.51
N ARG A 68 0.17 7.29 13.61
CA ARG A 68 0.94 6.19 14.21
C ARG A 68 0.91 4.97 13.31
N ILE A 69 2.02 4.26 13.27
CA ILE A 69 2.17 2.95 12.64
C ILE A 69 2.76 1.99 13.66
N LEU A 70 2.16 0.80 13.80
CA LEU A 70 2.57 -0.18 14.81
C LEU A 70 2.74 0.45 16.21
N GLY A 71 1.83 1.36 16.58
CA GLY A 71 1.82 2.10 17.85
C GLY A 71 2.86 3.22 17.97
N GLN A 72 3.68 3.49 16.94
CA GLN A 72 4.77 4.47 16.98
C GLN A 72 4.53 5.60 15.96
N THR A 73 5.02 6.81 16.27
CA THR A 73 5.07 7.90 15.29
C THR A 73 6.06 7.57 14.18
N PRO A 74 5.69 7.72 12.89
CA PRO A 74 6.58 7.45 11.76
C PRO A 74 7.90 8.23 11.87
N SER A 75 9.02 7.53 11.73
CA SER A 75 10.36 8.08 11.87
C SER A 75 11.41 7.13 11.27
N HIS A 76 12.68 7.54 11.25
CA HIS A 76 13.79 6.65 10.87
C HIS A 76 13.88 5.36 11.71
N LYS A 77 13.35 5.36 12.94
CA LYS A 77 13.32 4.17 13.81
C LYS A 77 12.27 3.16 13.37
N THR A 78 11.19 3.60 12.75
CA THR A 78 10.12 2.75 12.21
C THR A 78 10.39 2.30 10.78
N ALA A 79 11.32 2.94 10.05
CA ALA A 79 11.63 2.59 8.67
C ALA A 79 11.99 1.11 8.45
N PRO A 80 12.74 0.41 9.33
CA PRO A 80 13.00 -1.02 9.17
C PRO A 80 11.77 -1.92 9.36
N LEU A 81 10.68 -1.39 9.93
CA LEU A 81 9.42 -2.12 10.16
C LEU A 81 8.44 -1.98 9.00
N ILE A 82 8.76 -1.16 8.00
CA ILE A 82 7.88 -0.90 6.87
C ILE A 82 8.56 -1.21 5.55
N GLY A 83 7.81 -1.79 4.63
CA GLY A 83 8.15 -1.79 3.21
C GLY A 83 7.36 -0.69 2.51
N TYR A 84 7.98 -0.03 1.55
CA TYR A 84 7.29 0.98 0.76
C TYR A 84 7.62 0.83 -0.72
N MET A 85 6.59 0.64 -1.52
CA MET A 85 6.65 0.65 -2.98
C MET A 85 5.97 1.92 -3.47
N PRO A 86 6.72 2.95 -3.89
CA PRO A 86 6.15 4.19 -4.40
C PRO A 86 5.64 4.02 -5.82
N GLN A 87 4.66 4.84 -6.22
CA GLN A 87 4.11 4.88 -7.58
C GLN A 87 5.20 5.15 -8.64
N LEU A 88 6.13 6.07 -8.37
CA LEU A 88 7.33 6.26 -9.18
C LEU A 88 8.48 5.44 -8.60
N HIS A 89 9.00 4.51 -9.38
CA HIS A 89 10.03 3.58 -8.92
C HIS A 89 11.29 4.29 -8.45
N SER A 90 11.68 4.07 -7.20
CA SER A 90 12.93 4.57 -6.63
C SER A 90 14.05 3.55 -6.80
N LEU A 91 14.36 3.20 -8.06
CA LEU A 91 15.37 2.19 -8.43
C LEU A 91 16.62 2.84 -8.98
N TYR A 92 17.78 2.26 -8.68
CA TYR A 92 19.05 2.61 -9.30
C TYR A 92 19.13 1.95 -10.68
N THR A 93 18.90 2.72 -11.73
CA THR A 93 18.77 2.21 -13.09
C THR A 93 20.03 1.57 -13.64
N GLU A 94 21.20 2.03 -13.21
CA GLU A 94 22.51 1.49 -13.58
C GLU A 94 22.83 0.14 -12.95
N LEU A 95 22.24 -0.14 -11.78
CA LEU A 95 22.44 -1.38 -11.06
C LEU A 95 21.59 -2.50 -11.66
N SER A 96 22.07 -3.75 -11.49
CA SER A 96 21.25 -4.91 -11.85
C SER A 96 20.07 -5.10 -10.90
N VAL A 97 19.12 -5.97 -11.28
CA VAL A 97 18.00 -6.38 -10.43
C VAL A 97 18.51 -6.84 -9.06
N ALA A 98 19.45 -7.79 -9.06
CA ALA A 98 20.01 -8.34 -7.81
C ALA A 98 20.74 -7.28 -6.98
N GLN A 99 21.48 -6.37 -7.61
CA GLN A 99 22.16 -5.28 -6.91
C GLN A 99 21.18 -4.27 -6.29
N ASN A 100 20.06 -3.94 -6.98
CA ASN A 100 19.02 -3.11 -6.39
C ASN A 100 18.44 -3.76 -5.14
N VAL A 101 18.02 -5.02 -5.22
CA VAL A 101 17.40 -5.72 -4.10
C VAL A 101 18.39 -5.90 -2.94
N ASP A 102 19.66 -6.24 -3.22
CA ASP A 102 20.72 -6.35 -2.19
C ASP A 102 21.00 -5.01 -1.50
N PHE A 103 21.00 -3.92 -2.26
CA PHE A 103 21.18 -2.56 -1.72
C PHE A 103 20.07 -2.21 -0.72
N PHE A 104 18.80 -2.44 -1.09
CA PHE A 104 17.68 -2.18 -0.17
C PHE A 104 17.72 -3.12 1.04
N ALA A 105 18.04 -4.42 0.86
CA ALA A 105 18.22 -5.35 1.96
C ALA A 105 19.28 -4.86 2.95
N HIS A 106 20.39 -4.30 2.45
CA HIS A 106 21.45 -3.74 3.28
C HIS A 106 20.98 -2.49 4.05
N ILE A 107 20.30 -1.55 3.39
CA ILE A 107 19.75 -0.34 4.02
C ILE A 107 18.77 -0.68 5.14
N TYR A 108 17.91 -1.67 4.93
CA TYR A 108 16.96 -2.16 5.94
C TYR A 108 17.63 -3.01 7.04
N GLY A 109 18.97 -3.09 7.07
CA GLY A 109 19.73 -3.65 8.19
C GLY A 109 20.03 -5.15 8.10
N MET A 110 19.85 -5.79 6.97
CA MET A 110 20.24 -7.19 6.76
C MET A 110 21.77 -7.33 6.62
N ARG A 111 22.47 -7.54 7.74
CA ARG A 111 23.96 -7.53 7.78
C ARG A 111 24.61 -8.84 7.38
N GLY A 112 23.95 -9.98 7.60
CA GLY A 112 24.48 -11.31 7.30
C GLY A 112 24.58 -11.55 5.77
N ARG A 113 25.80 -11.56 5.21
CA ARG A 113 26.02 -11.68 3.74
C ARG A 113 25.31 -12.89 3.12
N GLN A 114 25.43 -14.05 3.74
CA GLN A 114 24.84 -15.30 3.21
C GLN A 114 23.31 -15.26 3.30
N GLN A 115 22.77 -14.87 4.47
CA GLN A 115 21.31 -14.75 4.66
C GLN A 115 20.71 -13.72 3.72
N ARG A 116 21.39 -12.56 3.54
CA ARG A 116 20.94 -11.52 2.63
C ARG A 116 20.95 -12.01 1.17
N ALA A 117 22.01 -12.69 0.73
CA ALA A 117 22.06 -13.24 -0.63
C ALA A 117 20.94 -14.25 -0.89
N GLN A 118 20.67 -15.13 0.06
CA GLN A 118 19.57 -16.08 -0.02
C GLN A 118 18.21 -15.38 -0.11
N ARG A 119 17.97 -14.36 0.72
CA ARG A 119 16.71 -13.60 0.70
C ARG A 119 16.54 -12.79 -0.59
N VAL A 120 17.63 -12.21 -1.12
CA VAL A 120 17.64 -11.52 -2.43
C VAL A 120 17.21 -12.47 -3.53
N GLU A 121 17.77 -13.67 -3.59
CA GLU A 121 17.36 -14.70 -4.56
C GLU A 121 15.89 -15.05 -4.41
N GLU A 122 15.44 -15.32 -3.18
CA GLU A 122 14.06 -15.68 -2.86
C GLU A 122 13.06 -14.64 -3.38
N VAL A 123 13.25 -13.36 -3.07
CA VAL A 123 12.30 -12.32 -3.49
C VAL A 123 12.35 -12.03 -4.99
N ILE A 124 13.52 -12.18 -5.64
CA ILE A 124 13.61 -12.02 -7.09
C ILE A 124 12.90 -13.17 -7.80
N ARG A 125 12.96 -14.40 -7.27
CA ARG A 125 12.18 -15.54 -7.78
C ARG A 125 10.69 -15.33 -7.58
N LEU A 126 10.29 -14.83 -6.40
CA LEU A 126 8.90 -14.53 -6.07
C LEU A 126 8.27 -13.56 -7.08
N VAL A 127 9.01 -12.55 -7.52
CA VAL A 127 8.52 -11.59 -8.53
C VAL A 127 8.81 -12.03 -9.99
N ASP A 128 9.19 -13.28 -10.20
CA ASP A 128 9.48 -13.87 -11.52
C ASP A 128 10.51 -13.08 -12.36
N LEU A 129 11.62 -12.66 -11.72
CA LEU A 129 12.71 -11.94 -12.40
C LEU A 129 14.06 -12.64 -12.27
N TRP A 130 14.09 -13.90 -11.81
CA TRP A 130 15.37 -14.59 -11.60
C TRP A 130 16.20 -14.75 -12.88
N GLN A 131 15.58 -15.02 -14.00
CA GLN A 131 16.28 -15.14 -15.29
C GLN A 131 16.96 -13.84 -15.73
N ARG A 132 16.54 -12.72 -15.16
CA ARG A 132 17.06 -11.39 -15.45
C ARG A 132 17.76 -10.72 -14.26
N HIS A 133 18.08 -11.47 -13.22
CA HIS A 133 18.66 -10.91 -11.98
C HIS A 133 19.98 -10.15 -12.20
N LYS A 134 20.71 -10.44 -13.28
CA LYS A 134 21.96 -9.75 -13.68
C LYS A 134 21.74 -8.57 -14.62
N ASP A 135 20.55 -8.43 -15.21
CA ASP A 135 20.26 -7.34 -16.13
C ASP A 135 20.18 -6.00 -15.38
N SER A 136 20.74 -4.95 -15.99
CA SER A 136 20.55 -3.57 -15.50
C SER A 136 19.06 -3.22 -15.55
N VAL A 137 18.58 -2.53 -14.51
CA VAL A 137 17.18 -2.06 -14.43
C VAL A 137 16.82 -1.13 -15.59
N MET A 138 17.81 -0.42 -16.17
CA MET A 138 17.61 0.41 -17.36
C MET A 138 17.04 -0.38 -18.55
N LYS A 139 17.41 -1.65 -18.71
CA LYS A 139 16.98 -2.52 -19.81
C LYS A 139 15.61 -3.16 -19.62
N LEU A 140 14.97 -2.94 -18.48
CA LEU A 140 13.71 -3.58 -18.11
C LEU A 140 12.50 -2.78 -18.61
N SER A 141 11.41 -3.49 -18.92
CA SER A 141 10.10 -2.87 -19.18
C SER A 141 9.53 -2.19 -17.93
N GLY A 142 8.50 -1.35 -18.09
CA GLY A 142 7.81 -0.71 -16.96
C GLY A 142 7.30 -1.73 -15.93
N GLY A 143 6.58 -2.76 -16.38
CA GLY A 143 6.09 -3.83 -15.51
C GLY A 143 7.20 -4.63 -14.82
N MET A 144 8.35 -4.84 -15.48
CA MET A 144 9.51 -5.46 -14.84
C MET A 144 10.12 -4.57 -13.77
N ARG A 145 10.20 -3.26 -13.98
CA ARG A 145 10.66 -2.29 -12.96
C ARG A 145 9.71 -2.27 -11.77
N GLN A 146 8.40 -2.37 -12.01
CA GLN A 146 7.37 -2.52 -10.98
C GLN A 146 7.69 -3.74 -10.07
N ARG A 147 7.98 -4.89 -10.69
CA ARG A 147 8.34 -6.14 -9.98
C ARG A 147 9.64 -6.00 -9.17
N VAL A 148 10.66 -5.32 -9.71
CA VAL A 148 11.88 -5.01 -8.95
C VAL A 148 11.57 -4.12 -7.75
N SER A 149 10.72 -3.10 -7.93
CA SER A 149 10.31 -2.19 -6.84
C SER A 149 9.60 -2.95 -5.71
N LEU A 150 8.71 -3.89 -6.06
CA LEU A 150 8.08 -4.77 -5.07
C LEU A 150 9.12 -5.63 -4.34
N ALA A 151 10.04 -6.29 -5.07
CA ALA A 151 11.10 -7.10 -4.46
C ALA A 151 11.93 -6.29 -3.45
N CYS A 152 12.29 -5.04 -3.79
CA CYS A 152 12.99 -4.13 -2.89
C CYS A 152 12.18 -3.79 -1.63
N ALA A 153 10.85 -3.61 -1.78
CA ALA A 153 9.98 -3.27 -0.65
C ALA A 153 9.78 -4.43 0.33
N ILE A 154 9.86 -5.69 -0.13
CA ILE A 154 9.58 -6.89 0.69
C ILE A 154 10.83 -7.65 1.15
N VAL A 155 12.03 -7.28 0.69
CA VAL A 155 13.26 -8.07 0.91
C VAL A 155 13.57 -8.26 2.40
N HIS A 156 13.30 -7.29 3.24
CA HIS A 156 13.57 -7.31 4.69
C HIS A 156 12.41 -7.90 5.52
N ASN A 157 11.38 -8.45 4.86
CA ASN A 157 10.22 -9.09 5.50
C ASN A 157 9.48 -8.17 6.50
N PRO A 158 9.00 -7.01 6.05
CA PRO A 158 8.38 -6.02 6.93
C PRO A 158 7.01 -6.50 7.45
N PRO A 159 6.64 -6.21 8.71
CA PRO A 159 5.30 -6.48 9.24
C PRO A 159 4.21 -5.56 8.65
N LEU A 160 4.58 -4.44 8.04
CA LEU A 160 3.66 -3.48 7.41
C LEU A 160 4.20 -3.03 6.05
N LEU A 161 3.40 -3.20 4.99
CA LEU A 161 3.78 -2.91 3.61
C LEU A 161 2.82 -1.89 2.99
N PHE A 162 3.37 -0.81 2.48
CA PHE A 162 2.65 0.23 1.73
C PHE A 162 2.93 0.08 0.24
N LEU A 163 1.88 -0.04 -0.55
CA LEU A 163 1.92 -0.23 -2.00
C LEU A 163 1.13 0.88 -2.67
N ASP A 164 1.82 1.80 -3.34
CA ASP A 164 1.19 2.94 -4.00
C ASP A 164 0.98 2.63 -5.48
N GLU A 165 -0.26 2.25 -5.84
CA GLU A 165 -0.69 1.82 -7.17
C GLU A 165 0.15 0.65 -7.74
N PRO A 166 0.28 -0.48 -7.03
CA PRO A 166 1.22 -1.54 -7.37
C PRO A 166 0.90 -2.30 -8.66
N THR A 167 -0.32 -2.25 -9.14
CA THR A 167 -0.82 -3.02 -10.29
C THR A 167 -0.99 -2.20 -11.56
N VAL A 168 -0.73 -0.89 -11.49
CA VAL A 168 -0.84 0.01 -12.64
C VAL A 168 0.17 -0.38 -13.72
N GLY A 169 -0.32 -0.54 -14.96
CA GLY A 169 0.53 -0.89 -16.11
C GLY A 169 0.97 -2.35 -16.17
N LEU A 170 0.44 -3.21 -15.32
CA LEU A 170 0.60 -4.66 -15.42
C LEU A 170 -0.46 -5.24 -16.37
N ASP A 171 -0.07 -6.27 -17.11
CA ASP A 171 -1.03 -7.10 -17.83
C ASP A 171 -1.92 -7.91 -16.85
N PRO A 172 -3.09 -8.41 -17.32
CA PRO A 172 -4.05 -9.10 -16.45
C PRO A 172 -3.48 -10.33 -15.73
N GLU A 173 -2.66 -11.15 -16.40
CA GLU A 173 -2.08 -12.37 -15.81
C GLU A 173 -1.12 -12.01 -14.67
N LEU A 174 -0.28 -11.00 -14.89
CA LEU A 174 0.66 -10.54 -13.90
C LEU A 174 -0.05 -9.86 -12.70
N ARG A 175 -1.17 -9.18 -12.94
CA ARG A 175 -1.99 -8.61 -11.86
C ARG A 175 -2.54 -9.70 -10.94
N VAL A 176 -3.05 -10.81 -11.50
CA VAL A 176 -3.51 -11.97 -10.71
C VAL A 176 -2.37 -12.51 -9.84
N THR A 177 -1.20 -12.75 -10.45
CA THR A 177 -0.01 -13.23 -9.73
C THR A 177 0.39 -12.31 -8.57
N PHE A 178 0.32 -10.98 -8.75
CA PHE A 178 0.61 -10.02 -7.68
C PHE A 178 -0.37 -10.14 -6.52
N TRP A 179 -1.67 -10.24 -6.80
CA TRP A 179 -2.69 -10.39 -5.77
C TRP A 179 -2.57 -11.73 -5.02
N GLU A 180 -2.18 -12.82 -5.69
CA GLU A 180 -1.85 -14.08 -5.03
C GLU A 180 -0.68 -13.93 -4.05
N HIS A 181 0.38 -13.22 -4.44
CA HIS A 181 1.52 -12.93 -3.56
C HIS A 181 1.12 -12.02 -2.39
N PHE A 182 0.28 -11.00 -2.62
CA PHE A 182 -0.22 -10.13 -1.54
C PHE A 182 -1.06 -10.92 -0.55
N ALA A 183 -1.93 -11.81 -1.02
CA ALA A 183 -2.72 -12.69 -0.16
C ALA A 183 -1.82 -13.64 0.67
N GLU A 184 -0.72 -14.14 0.09
CA GLU A 184 0.24 -14.96 0.82
C GLU A 184 0.96 -14.16 1.92
N LEU A 185 1.44 -12.95 1.62
CA LEU A 185 2.05 -12.06 2.61
C LEU A 185 1.09 -11.76 3.77
N THR A 186 -0.19 -11.51 3.49
CA THR A 186 -1.21 -11.28 4.51
C THR A 186 -1.46 -12.54 5.34
N ARG A 187 -1.53 -13.72 4.74
CA ARG A 187 -1.63 -15.00 5.47
C ARG A 187 -0.43 -15.26 6.39
N GLN A 188 0.74 -14.76 6.03
CA GLN A 188 1.96 -14.82 6.86
C GLN A 188 1.96 -13.77 7.98
N GLY A 189 0.96 -12.88 8.03
CA GLY A 189 0.77 -11.88 9.07
C GLY A 189 1.27 -10.48 8.72
N THR A 190 1.71 -10.23 7.48
CA THR A 190 2.03 -8.88 7.01
C THR A 190 0.74 -8.09 6.81
N THR A 191 0.69 -6.85 7.29
CA THR A 191 -0.38 -5.91 6.97
C THR A 191 -0.07 -5.20 5.67
N LEU A 192 -1.03 -5.14 4.76
CA LEU A 192 -0.89 -4.45 3.48
C LEU A 192 -1.77 -3.21 3.43
N ILE A 193 -1.20 -2.07 3.01
CA ILE A 193 -1.95 -0.86 2.66
C ILE A 193 -1.73 -0.63 1.16
N VAL A 194 -2.78 -0.79 0.38
CA VAL A 194 -2.72 -0.72 -1.10
C VAL A 194 -3.54 0.47 -1.57
N SER A 195 -2.92 1.44 -2.23
CA SER A 195 -3.70 2.46 -2.95
C SER A 195 -4.04 1.98 -4.35
N SER A 196 -5.27 2.26 -4.79
CA SER A 196 -5.69 2.03 -6.17
C SER A 196 -6.76 3.05 -6.58
N HIS A 197 -6.91 3.22 -7.89
CA HIS A 197 -8.03 3.94 -8.50
C HIS A 197 -8.99 2.99 -9.23
N THR A 198 -8.69 1.68 -9.24
CA THR A 198 -9.53 0.65 -9.87
C THR A 198 -10.29 -0.15 -8.81
N MET A 199 -11.55 -0.48 -9.10
CA MET A 199 -12.38 -1.27 -8.19
C MET A 199 -12.06 -2.76 -8.25
N ASP A 200 -11.44 -3.22 -9.35
CA ASP A 200 -10.94 -4.60 -9.45
C ASP A 200 -9.92 -4.91 -8.36
N ASP A 201 -8.98 -3.99 -8.12
CA ASP A 201 -7.99 -4.12 -7.05
C ASP A 201 -8.64 -4.13 -5.66
N ALA A 202 -9.71 -3.34 -5.50
CA ALA A 202 -10.46 -3.25 -4.27
C ALA A 202 -11.07 -4.58 -3.82
N ALA A 203 -11.58 -5.34 -4.78
CA ALA A 203 -12.24 -6.62 -4.52
C ALA A 203 -11.31 -7.66 -3.85
N HIS A 204 -9.99 -7.47 -3.97
CA HIS A 204 -8.99 -8.35 -3.36
C HIS A 204 -8.60 -7.95 -1.93
N CYS A 205 -9.06 -6.80 -1.42
CA CYS A 205 -8.74 -6.34 -0.08
C CYS A 205 -9.77 -6.81 0.96
N ASP A 206 -9.30 -7.12 2.18
CA ASP A 206 -10.19 -7.51 3.29
C ASP A 206 -11.08 -6.34 3.73
N ARG A 207 -10.54 -5.13 3.74
CA ARG A 207 -11.25 -3.89 4.06
C ARG A 207 -10.83 -2.76 3.13
N LEU A 208 -11.71 -1.80 2.96
CA LEU A 208 -11.55 -0.67 2.07
C LEU A 208 -11.83 0.65 2.79
N ALA A 209 -11.20 1.71 2.31
CA ALA A 209 -11.59 3.08 2.57
C ALA A 209 -11.74 3.83 1.24
N PHE A 210 -12.88 4.46 1.03
CA PHE A 210 -13.10 5.36 -0.10
C PHE A 210 -12.63 6.76 0.25
N MET A 211 -11.75 7.32 -0.59
CA MET A 211 -11.18 8.65 -0.42
C MET A 211 -11.62 9.61 -1.51
N ARG A 212 -11.94 10.84 -1.13
CA ARG A 212 -12.21 11.96 -2.02
C ARG A 212 -11.80 13.27 -1.36
N ASP A 213 -11.20 14.18 -2.12
CA ASP A 213 -10.85 15.55 -1.69
C ASP A 213 -10.14 15.60 -0.32
N GLY A 214 -9.23 14.64 -0.07
CA GLY A 214 -8.45 14.54 1.17
C GLY A 214 -9.19 13.94 2.36
N LYS A 215 -10.42 13.47 2.19
CA LYS A 215 -11.27 12.88 3.26
C LYS A 215 -11.54 11.40 3.02
N LEU A 216 -11.90 10.69 4.09
CA LEU A 216 -12.54 9.37 3.99
C LEU A 216 -14.05 9.57 3.90
N ILE A 217 -14.67 9.07 2.83
CA ILE A 217 -16.12 9.14 2.64
C ILE A 217 -16.86 7.88 3.09
N ALA A 218 -16.17 6.74 3.13
CA ALA A 218 -16.67 5.48 3.69
C ALA A 218 -15.53 4.52 3.99
N GLN A 219 -15.74 3.59 4.92
CA GLN A 219 -14.83 2.46 5.15
C GLN A 219 -15.63 1.21 5.60
N GLY A 220 -15.14 0.03 5.22
CA GLY A 220 -15.77 -1.24 5.53
C GLY A 220 -15.15 -2.40 4.76
N THR A 221 -15.71 -3.59 4.90
CA THR A 221 -15.44 -4.69 3.96
C THR A 221 -16.10 -4.38 2.61
N PRO A 222 -15.63 -4.98 1.49
CA PRO A 222 -16.31 -4.85 0.20
C PRO A 222 -17.82 -5.09 0.29
N ASN A 223 -18.22 -6.15 0.98
CA ASN A 223 -19.62 -6.51 1.19
C ASN A 223 -20.41 -5.45 1.97
N GLU A 224 -19.88 -4.94 3.09
CA GLU A 224 -20.52 -3.89 3.89
C GLU A 224 -20.77 -2.63 3.05
N LEU A 225 -19.79 -2.22 2.23
CA LEU A 225 -19.90 -1.05 1.38
C LEU A 225 -20.94 -1.23 0.27
N GLN A 226 -21.00 -2.41 -0.35
CA GLN A 226 -22.01 -2.75 -1.37
C GLN A 226 -23.42 -2.78 -0.77
N GLN A 227 -23.59 -3.42 0.39
CA GLN A 227 -24.90 -3.51 1.07
C GLN A 227 -25.44 -2.16 1.53
N ALA A 228 -24.55 -1.22 1.90
CA ALA A 228 -24.94 0.14 2.31
C ALA A 228 -25.69 0.92 1.23
N THR A 229 -25.57 0.53 -0.04
CA THR A 229 -26.34 1.13 -1.17
C THR A 229 -27.84 0.81 -1.13
N GLY A 230 -28.24 -0.25 -0.41
CA GLY A 230 -29.60 -0.80 -0.41
C GLY A 230 -30.00 -1.51 -1.70
N LYS A 231 -29.08 -1.64 -2.68
CA LYS A 231 -29.31 -2.31 -3.97
C LYS A 231 -28.76 -3.72 -3.94
N ALA A 232 -29.57 -4.72 -4.21
CA ALA A 232 -29.13 -6.10 -4.34
C ALA A 232 -28.14 -6.25 -5.52
N GLY A 233 -26.97 -6.86 -5.27
CA GLY A 233 -25.94 -7.06 -6.30
C GLY A 233 -25.21 -5.78 -6.73
N ALA A 234 -25.21 -4.73 -5.91
CA ALA A 234 -24.46 -3.52 -6.19
C ALA A 234 -22.97 -3.81 -6.38
N THR A 235 -22.33 -3.16 -7.35
CA THR A 235 -20.88 -3.21 -7.54
C THR A 235 -20.15 -2.26 -6.57
N LEU A 236 -18.83 -2.37 -6.46
CA LEU A 236 -18.04 -1.42 -5.67
C LEU A 236 -18.04 -0.01 -6.29
N GLU A 237 -18.12 0.11 -7.62
CA GLU A 237 -18.30 1.38 -8.32
C GLU A 237 -19.62 2.05 -7.92
N GLU A 238 -20.71 1.30 -7.90
CA GLU A 238 -22.02 1.80 -7.48
C GLU A 238 -22.00 2.23 -6.00
N ALA A 239 -21.32 1.45 -5.15
CA ALA A 239 -21.13 1.81 -3.75
C ALA A 239 -20.33 3.12 -3.61
N PHE A 240 -19.23 3.26 -4.36
CA PHE A 240 -18.42 4.49 -4.34
C PHE A 240 -19.25 5.72 -4.76
N LEU A 241 -20.00 5.62 -5.86
CA LEU A 241 -20.90 6.69 -6.34
C LEU A 241 -21.99 7.02 -5.32
N TYR A 242 -22.56 6.00 -4.65
CA TYR A 242 -23.54 6.20 -3.58
C TYR A 242 -22.99 7.06 -2.46
N PHE A 243 -21.78 6.75 -1.94
CA PHE A 243 -21.18 7.51 -0.86
C PHE A 243 -20.78 8.93 -1.28
N ILE A 244 -20.35 9.13 -2.54
CA ILE A 244 -20.11 10.48 -3.09
C ILE A 244 -21.40 11.32 -3.07
N HIS A 245 -22.51 10.78 -3.56
CA HIS A 245 -23.76 11.51 -3.61
C HIS A 245 -24.34 11.80 -2.22
N ARG A 246 -24.11 10.92 -1.26
CA ARG A 246 -24.49 11.10 0.13
C ARG A 246 -23.71 12.25 0.77
N GLU A 247 -22.38 12.25 0.62
CA GLU A 247 -21.52 13.33 1.14
C GLU A 247 -21.90 14.71 0.55
N MET A 248 -22.18 14.75 -0.76
CA MET A 248 -22.61 16.00 -1.41
C MET A 248 -23.92 16.55 -0.84
N LYS A 249 -24.86 15.68 -0.45
CA LYS A 249 -26.12 16.12 0.19
C LYS A 249 -25.91 16.63 1.62
N GLU A 250 -25.05 15.99 2.39
CA GLU A 250 -24.72 16.40 3.77
C GLU A 250 -23.97 17.74 3.82
N ASN A 251 -23.19 18.09 2.78
CA ASN A 251 -22.48 19.37 2.67
C ASN A 251 -23.35 20.54 2.15
N VAL A 252 -24.58 20.32 1.70
CA VAL A 252 -25.52 21.34 1.17
C VAL A 252 -26.57 21.75 2.22
N GLN A 253 -26.67 21.03 3.33
CA GLN A 253 -27.51 21.37 4.48
C GLN A 253 -26.71 22.14 5.54
#